data_e32241bbbda7fc442a5551d27439607c
#
_entry.id   e32241bbbda7fc442a5551d27439607c
#
_cell.length_a   1.000
_cell.length_b   1.000
_cell.length_c   1.000
_cell.angle_alpha   90.00
_cell.angle_beta   90.00
_cell.angle_gamma   90.00
#
_symmetry.space_group_name_H-M   'P 1'
#
loop_
_entity.id
_entity.type
_entity.pdbx_description
1 polymer ?
#
loop_
_entity_poly.entity_id
_entity_poly.type
_entity_poly.pdbx_seq_one_letter_code
_entity_poly.pdbx_strand_id
1 'polypeptide(L)'
;VGLRAQRADGSRRGLAQAAYIRRVALFTLLYLAAVACMSVIETRMDPPVAVRLAVALLPGLAVIGFFWAIGRLMVEEEDEFLRMLTVRQSLVATALALSAASVWGFLESADLVPHLDAYWVAAAWFVGLFVGALVNRVQHGTWGSV
;
A
#
# COMPACT_ATOMS: atom_id res chain seq x y z
N VAL A 1 28.96 -5.83 27.70
CA VAL A 1 27.83 -4.86 27.56
C VAL A 1 27.31 -4.85 26.13
N GLY A 2 28.13 -4.99 25.07
CA GLY A 2 27.72 -4.91 23.67
C GLY A 2 26.74 -5.99 23.17
N LEU A 3 26.92 -7.25 23.54
CA LEU A 3 26.09 -8.37 23.05
C LEU A 3 24.62 -8.33 23.54
N ARG A 4 24.37 -7.79 24.73
CA ARG A 4 23.01 -7.61 25.24
C ARG A 4 22.28 -6.47 24.53
N ALA A 5 22.98 -5.38 24.22
CA ALA A 5 22.43 -4.26 23.47
C ALA A 5 22.08 -4.66 22.02
N GLN A 6 22.94 -5.42 21.33
CA GLN A 6 22.68 -5.94 19.99
C GLN A 6 21.50 -6.92 19.93
N ARG A 7 21.33 -7.78 20.95
CA ARG A 7 20.17 -8.69 21.03
C ARG A 7 18.87 -7.94 21.30
N ALA A 8 18.89 -6.90 22.13
CA ALA A 8 17.73 -6.07 22.40
C ALA A 8 17.29 -5.27 21.16
N ASP A 9 18.25 -4.74 20.40
CA ASP A 9 18.03 -4.01 19.15
C ASP A 9 17.44 -4.92 18.06
N GLY A 10 18.02 -6.09 17.83
CA GLY A 10 17.48 -7.07 16.88
C GLY A 10 16.07 -7.58 17.24
N SER A 11 15.75 -7.65 18.54
CA SER A 11 14.42 -8.02 19.01
C SER A 11 13.38 -6.93 18.72
N ARG A 12 13.71 -5.66 18.88
CA ARG A 12 12.80 -4.52 18.61
C ARG A 12 12.52 -4.37 17.11
N ARG A 13 13.52 -4.51 16.25
CA ARG A 13 13.36 -4.53 14.79
C ARG A 13 12.40 -5.62 14.35
N GLY A 14 12.54 -6.82 14.86
CA GLY A 14 11.61 -7.93 14.59
C GLY A 14 10.17 -7.65 15.02
N LEU A 15 9.97 -6.90 16.10
CA LEU A 15 8.65 -6.53 16.60
C LEU A 15 7.96 -5.48 15.70
N ALA A 16 8.67 -4.46 15.24
CA ALA A 16 8.12 -3.44 14.33
C ALA A 16 7.70 -4.08 13.00
N GLN A 17 8.55 -4.92 12.44
CA GLN A 17 8.26 -5.63 11.20
C GLN A 17 7.12 -6.65 11.33
N ALA A 18 7.06 -7.39 12.44
CA ALA A 18 5.95 -8.30 12.72
C ALA A 18 4.62 -7.55 12.89
N ALA A 19 4.64 -6.39 13.55
CA ALA A 19 3.46 -5.55 13.69
C ALA A 19 2.99 -5.01 12.33
N TYR A 20 3.92 -4.58 11.47
CA TYR A 20 3.63 -4.15 10.11
C TYR A 20 2.99 -5.27 9.28
N ILE A 21 3.61 -6.46 9.23
CA ILE A 21 3.07 -7.61 8.48
C ILE A 21 1.66 -7.96 8.95
N ARG A 22 1.39 -7.94 10.26
CA ARG A 22 0.07 -8.20 10.82
C ARG A 22 -0.95 -7.15 10.40
N ARG A 23 -0.58 -5.86 10.38
CA ARG A 23 -1.45 -4.76 9.92
C ARG A 23 -1.75 -4.90 8.44
N VAL A 24 -0.74 -5.14 7.62
CA VAL A 24 -0.90 -5.36 6.17
C VAL A 24 -1.80 -6.56 5.90
N ALA A 25 -1.58 -7.69 6.56
CA ALA A 25 -2.42 -8.87 6.43
C ALA A 25 -3.89 -8.58 6.81
N LEU A 26 -4.12 -7.84 7.90
CA LEU A 26 -5.46 -7.42 8.31
C LEU A 26 -6.14 -6.58 7.23
N PHE A 27 -5.47 -5.53 6.74
CA PHE A 27 -6.06 -4.65 5.72
C PHE A 27 -6.23 -5.35 4.37
N THR A 28 -5.36 -6.31 4.02
CA THR A 28 -5.54 -7.17 2.84
C THR A 28 -6.81 -8.02 2.97
N LEU A 29 -7.01 -8.66 4.12
CA LEU A 29 -8.22 -9.46 4.36
C LEU A 29 -9.49 -8.60 4.35
N LEU A 30 -9.44 -7.42 4.98
CA LEU A 30 -10.56 -6.46 4.95
C LEU A 30 -10.86 -5.98 3.54
N TYR A 31 -9.85 -5.69 2.73
CA TYR A 31 -10.00 -5.30 1.33
C TYR A 31 -10.66 -6.41 0.51
N LEU A 32 -10.15 -7.64 0.59
CA LEU A 32 -10.71 -8.78 -0.12
C LEU A 32 -12.15 -9.09 0.30
N ALA A 33 -12.44 -9.03 1.61
CA ALA A 33 -13.78 -9.21 2.12
C ALA A 33 -14.74 -8.10 1.65
N ALA A 34 -14.28 -6.84 1.61
CA ALA A 34 -15.05 -5.70 1.14
C ALA A 34 -15.37 -5.82 -0.35
N VAL A 35 -14.40 -6.17 -1.19
CA VAL A 35 -14.60 -6.37 -2.63
C VAL A 35 -15.55 -7.55 -2.89
N ALA A 36 -15.39 -8.66 -2.17
CA ALA A 36 -16.30 -9.81 -2.28
C ALA A 36 -17.72 -9.45 -1.85
N CYS A 37 -17.89 -8.70 -0.75
CA CYS A 37 -19.18 -8.22 -0.29
C CYS A 37 -19.86 -7.30 -1.32
N MET A 38 -19.10 -6.35 -1.87
CA MET A 38 -19.56 -5.44 -2.91
C MET A 38 -20.04 -6.23 -4.15
N SER A 39 -19.24 -7.17 -4.63
CA SER A 39 -19.59 -8.02 -5.78
C SER A 39 -20.87 -8.83 -5.55
N VAL A 40 -21.04 -9.42 -4.37
CA VAL A 40 -22.26 -10.20 -4.03
C VAL A 40 -23.48 -9.29 -3.97
N ILE A 41 -23.38 -8.12 -3.37
CA ILE A 41 -24.49 -7.17 -3.23
C ILE A 41 -24.92 -6.63 -4.60
N GLU A 42 -23.98 -6.25 -5.45
CA GLU A 42 -24.27 -5.74 -6.79
C GLU A 42 -24.89 -6.80 -7.71
N THR A 43 -24.48 -8.06 -7.58
CA THR A 43 -24.96 -9.12 -8.48
C THR A 43 -26.25 -9.80 -8.02
N ARG A 44 -26.56 -9.77 -6.72
CA ARG A 44 -27.68 -10.55 -6.15
C ARG A 44 -28.76 -9.73 -5.48
N MET A 45 -28.54 -8.45 -5.26
CA MET A 45 -29.44 -7.58 -4.51
C MET A 45 -29.62 -6.26 -5.24
N ASP A 46 -30.75 -5.61 -5.02
CA ASP A 46 -30.98 -4.20 -5.39
C ASP A 46 -31.13 -3.36 -4.11
N PRO A 47 -30.02 -3.11 -3.40
CA PRO A 47 -30.06 -2.46 -2.10
C PRO A 47 -30.34 -0.96 -2.22
N PRO A 48 -30.90 -0.34 -1.15
CA PRO A 48 -31.02 1.11 -1.06
C PRO A 48 -29.66 1.81 -1.26
N VAL A 49 -29.68 3.05 -1.76
CA VAL A 49 -28.50 3.87 -2.03
C VAL A 49 -27.57 3.97 -0.81
N ALA A 50 -28.13 4.08 0.39
CA ALA A 50 -27.32 4.15 1.62
C ALA A 50 -26.47 2.89 1.86
N VAL A 51 -27.00 1.70 1.54
CA VAL A 51 -26.27 0.43 1.66
C VAL A 51 -25.19 0.34 0.58
N ARG A 52 -25.50 0.71 -0.67
CA ARG A 52 -24.50 0.78 -1.76
C ARG A 52 -23.34 1.70 -1.38
N LEU A 53 -23.65 2.89 -0.86
CA LEU A 53 -22.64 3.85 -0.42
C LEU A 53 -21.75 3.27 0.69
N ALA A 54 -22.37 2.69 1.72
CA ALA A 54 -21.62 2.10 2.84
C ALA A 54 -20.67 1.00 2.37
N VAL A 55 -21.14 0.10 1.50
CA VAL A 55 -20.34 -1.01 0.99
C VAL A 55 -19.23 -0.54 0.05
N ALA A 56 -19.51 0.43 -0.82
CA ALA A 56 -18.52 1.00 -1.74
C ALA A 56 -17.36 1.74 -1.01
N LEU A 57 -17.62 2.27 0.18
CA LEU A 57 -16.58 2.92 0.99
C LEU A 57 -15.59 1.92 1.63
N LEU A 58 -15.99 0.67 1.88
CA LEU A 58 -15.18 -0.31 2.62
C LEU A 58 -13.81 -0.60 1.96
N PRO A 59 -13.72 -0.88 0.64
CA PRO A 59 -12.43 -1.09 0.00
C PRO A 59 -11.51 0.15 0.11
N GLY A 60 -12.09 1.35 -0.05
CA GLY A 60 -11.35 2.60 0.10
C GLY A 60 -10.78 2.80 1.51
N LEU A 61 -11.56 2.47 2.55
CA LEU A 61 -11.08 2.52 3.93
C LEU A 61 -9.94 1.51 4.18
N ALA A 62 -10.00 0.33 3.57
CA ALA A 62 -8.91 -0.64 3.65
C ALA A 62 -7.63 -0.10 3.02
N VAL A 63 -7.72 0.59 1.87
CA VAL A 63 -6.55 1.26 1.24
C VAL A 63 -5.97 2.35 2.15
N ILE A 64 -6.82 3.16 2.80
CA ILE A 64 -6.36 4.14 3.81
C ILE A 64 -5.60 3.43 4.94
N GLY A 65 -6.09 2.27 5.39
CA GLY A 65 -5.42 1.43 6.39
C GLY A 65 -4.03 0.97 5.97
N PHE A 66 -3.82 0.64 4.69
CA PHE A 66 -2.48 0.33 4.15
C PHE A 66 -1.53 1.53 4.28
N PHE A 67 -1.95 2.72 3.87
CA PHE A 67 -1.12 3.92 4.00
C PHE A 67 -0.80 4.23 5.46
N TRP A 68 -1.78 4.05 6.36
CA TRP A 68 -1.54 4.17 7.80
C TRP A 68 -0.52 3.15 8.30
N ALA A 69 -0.59 1.87 7.86
CA ALA A 69 0.34 0.82 8.26
C ALA A 69 1.79 1.14 7.82
N ILE A 70 1.97 1.66 6.60
CA ILE A 70 3.28 2.09 6.08
C ILE A 70 3.79 3.30 6.85
N GLY A 71 2.95 4.30 7.10
CA GLY A 71 3.31 5.47 7.92
C GLY A 71 3.74 5.08 9.34
N ARG A 72 3.03 4.12 9.95
CA ARG A 72 3.41 3.57 11.26
C ARG A 72 4.74 2.84 11.22
N LEU A 73 5.01 2.05 10.18
CA LEU A 73 6.32 1.42 10.01
C LEU A 73 7.45 2.44 9.96
N MET A 74 7.28 3.53 9.19
CA MET A 74 8.29 4.60 9.10
C MET A 74 8.57 5.28 10.46
N VAL A 75 7.57 5.36 11.34
CA VAL A 75 7.74 5.94 12.69
C VAL A 75 8.31 4.92 13.67
N GLU A 76 7.95 3.65 13.55
CA GLU A 76 8.36 2.56 14.44
C GLU A 76 9.74 1.98 14.08
N GLU A 77 10.24 2.23 12.86
CA GLU A 77 11.57 1.79 12.42
C GLU A 77 12.66 2.67 13.06
N GLU A 78 13.49 2.06 13.90
CA GLU A 78 14.58 2.74 14.59
C GLU A 78 15.85 2.86 13.73
N ASP A 79 15.99 2.00 12.70
CA ASP A 79 17.11 2.05 11.78
C ASP A 79 16.90 3.15 10.72
N GLU A 80 17.68 4.23 10.81
CA GLU A 80 17.58 5.35 9.87
C GLU A 80 17.81 4.96 8.41
N PHE A 81 18.68 3.98 8.18
CA PHE A 81 18.96 3.51 6.82
C PHE A 81 17.74 2.79 6.24
N LEU A 82 17.11 1.87 6.98
CA LEU A 82 15.91 1.17 6.55
C LEU A 82 14.74 2.14 6.38
N ARG A 83 14.57 3.10 7.31
CA ARG A 83 13.56 4.15 7.20
C ARG A 83 13.74 4.99 5.93
N MET A 84 14.99 5.39 5.62
CA MET A 84 15.32 6.12 4.40
C MET A 84 14.96 5.30 3.14
N LEU A 85 15.27 4.00 3.13
CA LEU A 85 14.91 3.11 2.01
C LEU A 85 13.40 3.00 1.82
N THR A 86 12.64 2.91 2.92
CA THR A 86 11.16 2.86 2.88
C THR A 86 10.56 4.15 2.33
N VAL A 87 11.06 5.31 2.77
CA VAL A 87 10.64 6.62 2.24
C VAL A 87 10.95 6.71 0.75
N ARG A 88 12.15 6.35 0.33
CA ARG A 88 12.56 6.35 -1.06
C ARG A 88 11.70 5.44 -1.93
N GLN A 89 11.41 4.24 -1.45
CA GLN A 89 10.54 3.26 -2.10
C GLN A 89 9.13 3.83 -2.31
N SER A 90 8.57 4.47 -1.28
CA SER A 90 7.27 5.13 -1.35
C SER A 90 7.25 6.30 -2.32
N LEU A 91 8.34 7.10 -2.39
CA LEU A 91 8.47 8.18 -3.37
C LEU A 91 8.53 7.65 -4.81
N VAL A 92 9.27 6.57 -5.06
CA VAL A 92 9.31 5.91 -6.38
C VAL A 92 7.92 5.42 -6.77
N ALA A 93 7.22 4.74 -5.84
CA ALA A 93 5.85 4.27 -6.07
C ALA A 93 4.89 5.43 -6.40
N THR A 94 4.98 6.52 -5.65
CA THR A 94 4.14 7.71 -5.87
C THR A 94 4.44 8.36 -7.22
N ALA A 95 5.71 8.53 -7.56
CA ALA A 95 6.11 9.10 -8.84
C ALA A 95 5.60 8.25 -10.02
N LEU A 96 5.74 6.93 -9.96
CA LEU A 96 5.26 6.02 -11.00
C LEU A 96 3.73 6.05 -11.12
N ALA A 97 3.01 5.92 -10.01
CA ALA A 97 1.55 5.87 -10.02
C ALA A 97 0.94 7.19 -10.52
N LEU A 98 1.41 8.34 -10.01
CA LEU A 98 0.90 9.64 -10.41
C LEU A 98 1.27 9.99 -11.86
N SER A 99 2.49 9.64 -12.32
CA SER A 99 2.88 9.84 -13.71
C SER A 99 2.02 9.01 -14.65
N ALA A 100 1.83 7.73 -14.36
CA ALA A 100 0.98 6.85 -15.14
C ALA A 100 -0.47 7.33 -15.18
N ALA A 101 -1.03 7.71 -14.02
CA ALA A 101 -2.40 8.23 -13.91
C ALA A 101 -2.57 9.55 -14.69
N SER A 102 -1.57 10.45 -14.62
CA SER A 102 -1.61 11.72 -15.34
C SER A 102 -1.58 11.51 -16.86
N VAL A 103 -0.66 10.67 -17.34
CA VAL A 103 -0.55 10.36 -18.78
C VAL A 103 -1.84 9.71 -19.26
N TRP A 104 -2.35 8.70 -18.53
CA TRP A 104 -3.59 8.02 -18.90
C TRP A 104 -4.79 8.99 -18.91
N GLY A 105 -4.93 9.85 -17.90
CA GLY A 105 -6.02 10.81 -17.81
C GLY A 105 -6.02 11.83 -18.96
N PHE A 106 -4.84 12.27 -19.42
CA PHE A 106 -4.76 13.13 -20.62
C PHE A 106 -5.13 12.38 -21.90
N LEU A 107 -4.70 11.13 -22.05
CA LEU A 107 -5.08 10.30 -23.19
C LEU A 107 -6.59 10.00 -23.20
N GLU A 108 -7.16 9.74 -22.03
CA GLU A 108 -8.60 9.53 -21.84
C GLU A 108 -9.41 10.80 -22.16
N SER A 109 -8.96 11.97 -21.72
CA SER A 109 -9.60 13.23 -22.03
C SER A 109 -9.54 13.61 -23.53
N ALA A 110 -8.63 12.99 -24.28
CA ALA A 110 -8.49 13.11 -25.73
C ALA A 110 -9.21 11.97 -26.50
N ASP A 111 -9.99 11.12 -25.84
CA ASP A 111 -10.69 9.95 -26.40
C ASP A 111 -9.75 8.93 -27.10
N LEU A 112 -8.48 8.86 -26.68
CA LEU A 112 -7.48 7.97 -27.29
C LEU A 112 -7.39 6.61 -26.58
N VAL A 113 -7.84 6.52 -25.32
CA VAL A 113 -7.86 5.31 -24.51
C VAL A 113 -9.19 5.18 -23.77
N PRO A 114 -9.62 3.96 -23.37
CA PRO A 114 -10.85 3.76 -22.63
C PRO A 114 -10.78 4.32 -21.21
N HIS A 115 -11.95 4.55 -20.60
CA HIS A 115 -12.08 4.97 -19.19
C HIS A 115 -11.41 3.97 -18.25
N LEU A 116 -10.64 4.49 -17.30
CA LEU A 116 -9.98 3.71 -16.26
C LEU A 116 -10.46 4.16 -14.88
N ASP A 117 -11.04 3.23 -14.13
CA ASP A 117 -11.51 3.52 -12.79
C ASP A 117 -10.38 3.95 -11.86
N ALA A 118 -10.64 4.95 -11.01
CA ALA A 118 -9.64 5.57 -10.13
C ALA A 118 -8.94 4.59 -9.16
N TYR A 119 -9.57 3.46 -8.80
CA TYR A 119 -8.95 2.46 -7.92
C TYR A 119 -7.70 1.81 -8.53
N TRP A 120 -7.55 1.82 -9.85
CA TRP A 120 -6.33 1.33 -10.51
C TRP A 120 -5.10 2.16 -10.19
N VAL A 121 -5.26 3.42 -9.81
CA VAL A 121 -4.14 4.26 -9.36
C VAL A 121 -3.53 3.72 -8.07
N ALA A 122 -4.37 3.25 -7.14
CA ALA A 122 -3.88 2.58 -5.93
C ALA A 122 -3.16 1.26 -6.26
N ALA A 123 -3.70 0.45 -7.19
CA ALA A 123 -3.04 -0.76 -7.66
C ALA A 123 -1.67 -0.45 -8.30
N ALA A 124 -1.59 0.56 -9.15
CA ALA A 124 -0.34 1.02 -9.75
C ALA A 124 0.68 1.48 -8.69
N TRP A 125 0.21 2.10 -7.60
CA TRP A 125 1.08 2.50 -6.50
C TRP A 125 1.68 1.28 -5.77
N PHE A 126 0.92 0.21 -5.52
CA PHE A 126 1.46 -1.03 -4.96
C PHE A 126 2.48 -1.70 -5.89
N VAL A 127 2.24 -1.70 -7.21
CA VAL A 127 3.25 -2.15 -8.19
C VAL A 127 4.49 -1.27 -8.12
N GLY A 128 4.32 0.04 -7.98
CA GLY A 128 5.41 1.00 -7.78
C GLY A 128 6.25 0.72 -6.53
N LEU A 129 5.65 0.26 -5.43
CA LEU A 129 6.40 -0.17 -4.24
C LEU A 129 7.33 -1.34 -4.58
N PHE A 130 6.86 -2.31 -5.34
CA PHE A 130 7.71 -3.43 -5.78
C PHE A 130 8.87 -2.94 -6.64
N VAL A 131 8.62 -2.02 -7.58
CA VAL A 131 9.69 -1.39 -8.39
C VAL A 131 10.69 -0.65 -7.49
N GLY A 132 10.20 0.12 -6.51
CA GLY A 132 11.04 0.81 -5.54
C GLY A 132 11.91 -0.14 -4.71
N ALA A 133 11.34 -1.28 -4.28
CA ALA A 133 12.09 -2.34 -3.59
C ALA A 133 13.19 -2.93 -4.47
N LEU A 134 12.89 -3.18 -5.76
CA LEU A 134 13.88 -3.67 -6.73
C LEU A 134 15.02 -2.67 -6.93
N VAL A 135 14.70 -1.37 -7.04
CA VAL A 135 15.70 -0.29 -7.12
C VAL A 135 16.59 -0.28 -5.87
N ASN A 136 16.01 -0.41 -4.67
CA ASN A 136 16.75 -0.49 -3.42
C ASN A 136 17.69 -1.70 -3.42
N ARG A 137 17.20 -2.87 -3.87
CA ARG A 137 18.03 -4.08 -3.95
C ARG A 137 19.22 -3.92 -4.89
N VAL A 138 19.02 -3.34 -6.07
CA VAL A 138 20.08 -3.14 -7.06
C VAL A 138 21.13 -2.14 -6.56
N GLN A 139 20.71 -1.07 -5.89
CA GLN A 139 21.60 0.01 -5.46
C GLN A 139 22.23 -0.22 -4.10
N HIS A 140 21.56 -0.89 -3.19
CA HIS A 140 21.99 -1.03 -1.78
C HIS A 140 22.09 -2.49 -1.31
N GLY A 141 21.80 -3.47 -2.17
CA GLY A 141 21.87 -4.89 -1.83
C GLY A 141 20.79 -5.40 -0.87
N THR A 142 19.82 -4.56 -0.51
CA THR A 142 18.71 -4.90 0.40
C THR A 142 17.35 -4.47 -0.18
N TRP A 143 16.30 -5.20 0.19
CA TRP A 143 14.93 -4.91 -0.28
C TRP A 143 14.27 -3.72 0.45
N GLY A 144 14.87 -3.21 1.51
CA GLY A 144 14.23 -2.28 2.44
C GLY A 144 13.39 -3.01 3.49
N SER A 145 12.51 -2.27 4.16
CA SER A 145 11.65 -2.78 5.25
C SER A 145 10.19 -3.03 4.83
N VAL A 146 9.81 -2.72 3.57
CA VAL A 146 8.45 -2.86 3.04
C VAL A 146 8.41 -3.91 1.95
#